data_97f399349e50d89688fedc433261b1c3
#
_entry.id   97f399349e50d89688fedc433261b1c3
#
_cell.length_a   1.000
_cell.length_b   1.000
_cell.length_c   1.000
_cell.angle_alpha   90.00
_cell.angle_beta   90.00
_cell.angle_gamma   90.00
#
_symmetry.space_group_name_H-M   'P 1'
#
loop_
_entity.id
_entity.type
_entity.pdbx_description
1 polymer ?
#
loop_
_entity_poly.entity_id
_entity_poly.type
_entity_poly.pdbx_seq_one_letter_code
_entity_poly.pdbx_strand_id
1 'polypeptide(L)'
;MTINASVVLEKNEFVAELSDGRQIRQSGVREIASALHRAGVLAQNAQCEWRAGHRMLTAGQQVALNAEMRRLEHLLPGIPMAA
;
A
#
# COMPACT_ATOMS: atom_id res chain seq x y z
N MET A 1 -7.32 -16.10 -2.72
CA MET A 1 -7.73 -15.01 -3.62
C MET A 1 -6.79 -13.83 -3.45
N THR A 2 -6.38 -13.21 -4.53
CA THR A 2 -5.42 -12.12 -4.49
C THR A 2 -6.14 -10.78 -4.47
N ILE A 3 -5.76 -9.91 -3.54
CA ILE A 3 -6.31 -8.57 -3.45
C ILE A 3 -5.30 -7.59 -4.02
N ASN A 4 -5.71 -6.85 -5.03
CA ASN A 4 -4.88 -5.81 -5.63
C ASN A 4 -5.31 -4.45 -5.10
N ALA A 5 -4.38 -3.51 -5.07
CA ALA A 5 -4.66 -2.16 -4.64
C ALA A 5 -4.07 -1.17 -5.63
N SER A 6 -4.84 -0.13 -5.92
CA SER A 6 -4.38 1.01 -6.72
C SER A 6 -4.25 2.19 -5.79
N VAL A 7 -3.04 2.73 -5.68
CA VAL A 7 -2.74 3.82 -4.76
C VAL A 7 -2.56 5.11 -5.54
N VAL A 8 -3.30 6.14 -5.17
CA VAL A 8 -3.19 7.46 -5.76
C VAL A 8 -2.95 8.48 -4.66
N LEU A 9 -2.42 9.63 -5.03
CA LEU A 9 -2.22 10.72 -4.10
C LEU A 9 -3.31 11.76 -4.33
N GLU A 10 -4.14 11.97 -3.34
CA GLU A 10 -5.23 12.95 -3.41
C GLU A 10 -5.00 13.99 -2.33
N LYS A 11 -4.78 15.23 -2.74
CA LYS A 11 -4.35 16.30 -1.85
C LYS A 11 -3.08 15.87 -1.15
N ASN A 12 -3.10 15.69 0.15
CA ASN A 12 -1.93 15.24 0.89
C ASN A 12 -2.12 13.85 1.47
N GLU A 13 -3.01 13.07 0.89
CA GLU A 13 -3.31 11.74 1.41
C GLU A 13 -3.12 10.67 0.36
N PHE A 14 -2.70 9.51 0.80
CA PHE A 14 -2.66 8.33 -0.03
C PHE A 14 -4.02 7.65 0.02
N VAL A 15 -4.59 7.40 -1.14
CA VAL A 15 -5.89 6.72 -1.25
C VAL A 15 -5.68 5.43 -2.00
N ALA A 16 -6.01 4.33 -1.38
CA ALA A 16 -5.89 3.02 -2.00
C ALA A 16 -7.27 2.45 -2.25
N GLU A 17 -7.51 2.02 -3.49
CA GLU A 17 -8.73 1.32 -3.84
C GLU A 17 -8.40 -0.14 -4.05
N LEU A 18 -9.06 -1.00 -3.31
CA LEU A 18 -8.79 -2.42 -3.33
C LEU A 18 -9.73 -3.13 -4.31
N SER A 19 -9.27 -4.24 -4.86
CA SER A 19 -10.04 -4.99 -5.85
C SER A 19 -11.33 -5.58 -5.27
N ASP A 20 -11.44 -5.67 -3.94
CA ASP A 20 -12.65 -6.17 -3.30
C ASP A 20 -13.67 -5.05 -3.00
N GLY A 21 -13.40 -3.83 -3.44
CA GLY A 21 -14.31 -2.71 -3.26
C GLY A 21 -14.00 -1.82 -2.07
N ARG A 22 -13.07 -2.18 -1.22
CA ARG A 22 -12.71 -1.34 -0.07
C ARG A 22 -11.84 -0.17 -0.50
N GLN A 23 -11.90 0.90 0.27
CA GLN A 23 -11.05 2.06 0.06
C GLN A 23 -10.36 2.40 1.37
N ILE A 24 -9.06 2.67 1.29
CA ILE A 24 -8.25 3.01 2.45
C ILE A 24 -7.61 4.36 2.20
N ARG A 25 -7.64 5.23 3.22
CA ARG A 25 -7.11 6.59 3.10
C ARG A 25 -6.21 6.86 4.29
N GLN A 26 -4.96 7.24 4.05
CA GLN A 26 -3.99 7.55 5.10
C GLN A 26 -3.08 8.66 4.61
N SER A 27 -2.58 9.47 5.54
CA SER A 27 -1.73 10.61 5.18
C SER A 27 -0.24 10.26 5.10
N GLY A 28 0.19 9.14 5.64
CA GLY A 28 1.59 8.76 5.67
C GLY A 28 1.87 7.46 4.94
N VAL A 29 3.11 7.35 4.43
CA VAL A 29 3.52 6.14 3.71
C VAL A 29 3.46 4.92 4.63
N ARG A 30 3.95 5.05 5.85
CA ARG A 30 3.96 3.91 6.78
C ARG A 30 2.54 3.50 7.16
N GLU A 31 1.67 4.46 7.33
CA GLU A 31 0.29 4.22 7.69
C GLU A 31 -0.47 3.52 6.57
N ILE A 32 -0.30 3.98 5.33
CA ILE A 32 -0.98 3.33 4.21
C ILE A 32 -0.41 1.93 3.96
N ALA A 33 0.90 1.75 4.12
CA ALA A 33 1.52 0.44 3.96
C ALA A 33 0.98 -0.55 5.01
N SER A 34 0.89 -0.10 6.24
CA SER A 34 0.38 -0.93 7.33
C SER A 34 -1.09 -1.31 7.09
N ALA A 35 -1.90 -0.34 6.65
CA ALA A 35 -3.31 -0.60 6.38
C ALA A 35 -3.48 -1.58 5.22
N LEU A 36 -2.69 -1.44 4.17
CA LEU A 36 -2.74 -2.37 3.04
C LEU A 36 -2.31 -3.76 3.46
N HIS A 37 -1.27 -3.86 4.26
CA HIS A 37 -0.81 -5.15 4.75
C HIS A 37 -1.89 -5.86 5.57
N ARG A 38 -2.57 -5.12 6.45
CA ARG A 38 -3.66 -5.67 7.25
C ARG A 38 -4.84 -6.10 6.39
N ALA A 39 -5.04 -5.43 5.28
CA ALA A 39 -6.12 -5.75 4.36
C ALA A 39 -5.83 -6.99 3.51
N GLY A 40 -4.61 -7.52 3.58
CA GLY A 40 -4.23 -8.70 2.83
C GLY A 40 -3.59 -8.39 1.49
N VAL A 41 -3.16 -7.14 1.26
CA VAL A 41 -2.51 -6.74 0.01
C VAL A 41 -1.01 -6.98 0.13
N LEU A 42 -0.46 -7.71 -0.82
CA LEU A 42 0.99 -7.92 -0.89
C LEU A 42 1.64 -6.75 -1.61
N ALA A 43 2.92 -6.51 -1.32
CA ALA A 43 3.66 -5.42 -1.94
C ALA A 43 3.63 -5.51 -3.47
N GLN A 44 3.73 -6.71 -4.01
CA GLN A 44 3.71 -6.91 -5.45
C GLN A 44 2.35 -6.61 -6.08
N ASN A 45 1.31 -6.53 -5.28
CA ASN A 45 -0.06 -6.29 -5.75
C ASN A 45 -0.55 -4.87 -5.46
N ALA A 46 0.30 -4.03 -4.90
CA ALA A 46 0.00 -2.63 -4.66
C ALA A 46 0.68 -1.80 -5.75
N GLN A 47 -0.13 -1.11 -6.54
CA GLN A 47 0.38 -0.32 -7.65
C GLN A 47 0.04 1.15 -7.44
N CYS A 48 0.97 2.02 -7.79
CA CYS A 48 0.76 3.45 -7.72
C CYS A 48 0.29 3.91 -9.08
N GLU A 49 -0.86 4.57 -9.12
CA GLU A 49 -1.49 4.98 -10.37
C GLU A 49 -1.62 6.49 -10.41
N TRP A 50 -1.73 7.01 -11.62
CA TRP A 50 -2.01 8.42 -11.84
C TRP A 50 -3.43 8.56 -12.36
N ARG A 51 -4.16 9.54 -11.83
CA ARG A 51 -5.49 9.88 -12.33
C ARG A 51 -5.53 11.35 -12.66
N ALA A 52 -6.27 11.69 -13.71
CA ALA A 52 -6.47 13.08 -14.08
C ALA A 52 -7.04 13.86 -12.89
N GLY A 53 -6.46 15.00 -12.60
CA GLY A 53 -6.88 15.81 -11.45
C GLY A 53 -6.24 15.44 -10.13
N HIS A 54 -5.46 14.38 -10.08
CA HIS A 54 -4.75 13.96 -8.87
C HIS A 54 -3.26 14.03 -9.08
N ARG A 55 -2.52 14.16 -8.00
CA ARG A 55 -1.07 14.12 -8.07
C ARG A 55 -0.60 12.69 -8.23
N MET A 56 0.44 12.52 -9.04
CA MET A 56 1.11 11.25 -9.12
C MET A 56 2.07 11.12 -7.93
N LEU A 57 2.18 9.93 -7.36
CA LEU A 57 3.18 9.70 -6.33
C LEU A 57 4.57 9.89 -6.94
N THR A 58 5.47 10.51 -6.18
CA THR A 58 6.86 10.63 -6.63
C THR A 58 7.52 9.26 -6.62
N ALA A 59 8.62 9.15 -7.36
CA ALA A 59 9.39 7.90 -7.37
C ALA A 59 9.82 7.53 -5.96
N GLY A 60 10.24 8.51 -5.16
CA GLY A 60 10.62 8.26 -3.77
C GLY A 60 9.48 7.73 -2.93
N GLN A 61 8.27 8.26 -3.12
CA GLN A 61 7.10 7.78 -2.39
C GLN A 61 6.75 6.35 -2.80
N GLN A 62 6.83 6.04 -4.08
CA GLN A 62 6.54 4.69 -4.56
C GLN A 62 7.53 3.69 -4.01
N VAL A 63 8.82 4.04 -4.01
CA VAL A 63 9.85 3.17 -3.45
C VAL A 63 9.65 2.99 -1.96
N ALA A 64 9.36 4.07 -1.24
CA ALA A 64 9.16 4.02 0.19
C ALA A 64 7.95 3.15 0.55
N LEU A 65 6.85 3.28 -0.18
CA LEU A 65 5.66 2.47 0.06
C LEU A 65 5.96 0.99 -0.16
N ASN A 66 6.60 0.66 -1.27
CA ASN A 66 6.93 -0.72 -1.58
C ASN A 66 7.89 -1.31 -0.54
N ALA A 67 8.91 -0.54 -0.17
CA ALA A 67 9.89 -1.00 0.82
C ALA A 67 9.23 -1.25 2.18
N GLU A 68 8.33 -0.37 2.58
CA GLU A 68 7.64 -0.53 3.86
C GLU A 68 6.72 -1.75 3.85
N MET A 69 6.01 -1.99 2.76
CA MET A 69 5.16 -3.16 2.66
C MET A 69 5.97 -4.45 2.68
N ARG A 70 7.11 -4.47 2.00
CA ARG A 70 7.99 -5.64 2.03
C ARG A 70 8.57 -5.87 3.42
N ARG A 71 8.91 -4.80 4.12
CA ARG A 71 9.40 -4.90 5.49
C ARG A 71 8.34 -5.55 6.40
N LEU A 72 7.10 -5.13 6.24
CA LEU A 72 6.00 -5.70 7.03
C LEU A 72 5.78 -7.18 6.70
N GLU A 73 5.91 -7.56 5.45
CA GLU A 73 5.79 -8.95 5.05
C GLU A 73 6.86 -9.81 5.71
N HIS A 74 8.08 -9.28 5.83
CA HIS A 74 9.16 -10.02 6.47
C HIS A 74 9.01 -10.10 7.99
N LEU A 75 8.50 -9.04 8.59
CA LEU A 75 8.41 -8.99 10.04
C LEU A 75 7.22 -9.77 10.59
N LEU A 76 6.07 -9.63 9.95
CA LEU A 76 4.85 -10.20 10.52
C LEU A 76 4.65 -11.66 10.21
N PRO A 77 4.86 -12.11 8.99
CA PRO A 77 4.68 -13.52 8.74
C PRO A 77 5.76 -14.36 9.38
N GLY A 78 6.85 -13.75 9.63
CA GLY A 78 7.95 -14.46 10.22
C GLY A 78 7.60 -15.17 11.46
N ILE A 79 6.48 -15.06 11.72
CA ILE A 79 6.10 -15.66 12.77
C ILE A 79 6.29 -16.94 12.83
N PRO A 80 6.41 -17.30 12.81
CA PRO A 80 6.37 -18.23 13.11
C PRO A 80 7.32 -18.92 13.29
N MET A 81 7.48 -18.77 13.14
CA MET A 81 7.93 -19.26 13.25
C MET A 81 8.40 -19.77 13.78
N ALA A 82 8.50 -19.68 13.82
CA ALA A 82 8.82 -20.03 14.10
C ALA A 82 9.09 -20.61 14.50
N ALA A 83 9.22 -20.68 14.71
CA ALA A 83 9.48 -21.18 15.06
C ALA A 83 10.01 -21.54 15.45
#